data_83505d5f5bb3ce3af14accd225a21245
#
_entry.id   83505d5f5bb3ce3af14accd225a21245
#
_cell.length_a   1.000
_cell.length_b   1.000
_cell.length_c   1.000
_cell.angle_alpha   90.00
_cell.angle_beta   90.00
_cell.angle_gamma   90.00
#
_symmetry.space_group_name_H-M   'P 1'
#
loop_
_entity.id
_entity.type
_entity.pdbx_description
1 polymer ?
#
loop_
_entity_poly.entity_id
_entity_poly.type
_entity_poly.pdbx_seq_one_letter_code
_entity_poly.pdbx_strand_id
1 'polypeptide(L)'
;MFCSAGCSYQKQEPEGYSESNRRNIFTTRNAIDRIAVILSGQARPHTLRRYAVIRGAFAKFLGRDDQRDPGAVPTIIVGLGNPGAKYEGTRHNVGFWCIDRIAESYPGGSTRSHRLVHTSEQNVAGHCVVLAKPRTYVNESGRAITSLSTRFRATAKNLIVVYDEMALPSGKVRIRARGGDGGHNGMKSIIGAVGTQEFVRIRIGIGRPEGQVGDIEHVLSRPSEEERRAIDEGIDRAIDAIVMALSEGVERAMNVYN
;
A
#
# COMPACT_ATOMS: atom_id res chain seq x y z
N MET A 1 60.00 -20.60 48.63
CA MET A 1 60.15 -19.17 48.35
C MET A 1 59.83 -18.93 46.90
N PHE A 2 58.88 -18.08 46.64
CA PHE A 2 58.40 -17.54 45.35
C PHE A 2 57.77 -18.56 44.35
N CYS A 3 56.44 -18.63 44.44
CA CYS A 3 55.52 -18.99 43.37
C CYS A 3 55.43 -17.94 42.30
N SER A 4 55.49 -18.34 41.02
CA SER A 4 54.97 -17.55 39.92
C SER A 4 53.92 -18.33 39.16
N ALA A 5 52.67 -17.96 39.37
CA ALA A 5 51.52 -18.49 38.63
C ALA A 5 51.36 -17.73 37.32
N GLY A 6 51.49 -18.45 36.19
CA GLY A 6 51.14 -17.97 34.86
C GLY A 6 49.63 -18.12 34.63
N CYS A 7 48.94 -17.00 34.48
CA CYS A 7 47.50 -16.97 34.14
C CYS A 7 47.36 -16.93 32.60
N SER A 8 46.93 -18.03 32.00
CA SER A 8 46.60 -18.12 30.59
C SER A 8 45.13 -17.67 30.40
N TYR A 9 44.94 -16.53 29.75
CA TYR A 9 43.63 -16.03 29.37
C TYR A 9 43.13 -16.79 28.13
N GLN A 10 42.18 -17.67 28.28
CA GLN A 10 41.41 -18.22 27.16
C GLN A 10 40.31 -17.22 26.78
N LYS A 11 40.39 -16.71 25.53
CA LYS A 11 39.29 -15.98 24.87
C LYS A 11 38.16 -16.97 24.59
N GLN A 12 37.05 -16.86 25.33
CA GLN A 12 35.76 -17.45 24.93
C GLN A 12 35.12 -16.55 23.86
N GLU A 13 34.92 -17.09 22.67
CA GLU A 13 34.04 -16.53 21.67
C GLU A 13 32.59 -16.76 22.08
N PRO A 14 31.68 -15.78 21.92
CA PRO A 14 30.26 -16.00 22.20
C PRO A 14 29.62 -16.81 21.06
N GLU A 15 29.19 -18.02 21.36
CA GLU A 15 28.27 -18.80 20.54
C GLU A 15 26.91 -18.11 20.47
N GLY A 16 26.34 -18.00 19.27
CA GLY A 16 24.93 -17.69 19.09
C GLY A 16 24.58 -16.51 18.18
N TYR A 17 25.10 -16.47 16.97
CA TYR A 17 24.50 -15.66 15.90
C TYR A 17 23.67 -16.57 14.98
N SER A 18 22.33 -16.46 15.09
CA SER A 18 21.41 -17.26 14.28
C SER A 18 21.44 -16.79 12.79
N GLU A 19 21.17 -17.71 11.88
CA GLU A 19 21.12 -17.48 10.41
C GLU A 19 20.13 -16.39 9.99
N SER A 20 19.14 -16.07 10.84
CA SER A 20 18.19 -14.97 10.61
C SER A 20 18.86 -13.58 10.63
N ASN A 21 19.91 -13.40 11.43
CA ASN A 21 20.65 -12.13 11.48
C ASN A 21 21.55 -11.90 10.25
N ARG A 22 22.01 -12.95 9.56
CA ARG A 22 22.79 -12.78 8.32
C ARG A 22 21.94 -12.29 7.15
N ARG A 23 20.68 -12.67 7.07
CA ARG A 23 19.78 -12.18 6.00
C ARG A 23 19.43 -10.69 6.18
N ASN A 24 19.27 -10.21 7.40
CA ASN A 24 19.00 -8.80 7.69
C ASN A 24 20.20 -7.88 7.39
N ILE A 25 21.42 -8.34 7.58
CA ILE A 25 22.65 -7.58 7.27
C ILE A 25 22.86 -7.47 5.74
N PHE A 26 22.48 -8.50 4.96
CA PHE A 26 22.57 -8.47 3.49
C PHE A 26 21.56 -7.49 2.86
N THR A 27 20.34 -7.39 3.42
CA THR A 27 19.30 -6.46 2.95
C THR A 27 19.66 -5.01 3.26
N THR A 28 20.28 -4.73 4.41
CA THR A 28 20.73 -3.38 4.79
C THR A 28 21.92 -2.93 3.94
N ARG A 29 22.85 -3.83 3.61
CA ARG A 29 24.00 -3.51 2.77
C ARG A 29 23.58 -3.14 1.33
N ASN A 30 22.62 -3.88 0.75
CA ASN A 30 22.03 -3.54 -0.54
C ASN A 30 21.28 -2.19 -0.57
N ALA A 31 20.70 -1.77 0.56
CA ALA A 31 20.09 -0.45 0.69
C ALA A 31 21.14 0.67 0.76
N ILE A 32 22.24 0.45 1.46
CA ILE A 32 23.37 1.40 1.59
C ILE A 32 24.10 1.56 0.25
N ASP A 33 24.34 0.47 -0.50
CA ASP A 33 24.99 0.53 -1.81
C ASP A 33 24.12 1.26 -2.85
N ARG A 34 22.79 1.13 -2.78
CA ARG A 34 21.85 1.91 -3.60
C ARG A 34 21.86 3.39 -3.26
N ILE A 35 22.05 3.75 -1.99
CA ILE A 35 22.19 5.14 -1.55
C ILE A 35 23.52 5.74 -2.06
N ALA A 36 24.60 4.97 -2.08
CA ALA A 36 25.92 5.42 -2.58
C ALA A 36 25.88 5.73 -4.09
N VAL A 37 25.16 4.93 -4.89
CA VAL A 37 24.98 5.19 -6.34
C VAL A 37 24.21 6.49 -6.60
N ILE A 38 23.30 6.89 -5.71
CA ILE A 38 22.53 8.13 -5.84
C ILE A 38 23.34 9.36 -5.49
N LEU A 39 24.22 9.25 -4.50
CA LEU A 39 25.14 10.33 -4.11
C LEU A 39 26.22 10.58 -5.17
N SER A 40 26.45 9.65 -6.09
CA SER A 40 27.42 9.79 -7.20
C SER A 40 26.88 10.54 -8.44
N GLY A 41 25.64 11.05 -8.39
CA GLY A 41 25.09 11.90 -9.47
C GLY A 41 24.64 11.17 -10.73
N GLN A 42 24.59 9.82 -10.74
CA GLN A 42 24.21 9.01 -11.92
C GLN A 42 22.72 8.60 -11.97
N ALA A 43 21.89 9.11 -11.05
CA ALA A 43 20.48 8.76 -10.98
C ALA A 43 19.59 9.69 -11.87
N ARG A 44 18.61 9.11 -12.54
CA ARG A 44 17.65 9.87 -13.37
C ARG A 44 16.72 10.74 -12.49
N PRO A 45 16.24 11.92 -12.96
CA PRO A 45 15.51 12.90 -12.13
C PRO A 45 14.25 12.38 -11.40
N HIS A 46 13.53 11.41 -12.00
CA HIS A 46 12.36 10.79 -11.40
C HIS A 46 12.69 9.86 -10.21
N THR A 47 13.88 9.30 -10.18
CA THR A 47 14.35 8.45 -9.07
C THR A 47 14.67 9.31 -7.84
N LEU A 48 15.22 10.52 -8.02
CA LEU A 48 15.58 11.43 -6.92
C LEU A 48 14.36 11.95 -6.14
N ARG A 49 13.21 12.13 -6.83
CA ARG A 49 11.96 12.58 -6.18
C ARG A 49 11.35 11.51 -5.25
N ARG A 50 11.44 10.23 -5.63
CA ARG A 50 11.06 9.09 -4.77
C ARG A 50 11.89 9.03 -3.47
N TYR A 51 13.18 9.36 -3.56
CA TYR A 51 14.08 9.30 -2.40
C TYR A 51 13.95 10.48 -1.44
N ALA A 52 13.47 11.64 -1.88
CA ALA A 52 13.22 12.78 -0.99
C ALA A 52 12.07 12.49 -0.01
N VAL A 53 11.02 11.81 -0.47
CA VAL A 53 9.91 11.34 0.38
C VAL A 53 10.40 10.25 1.36
N ILE A 54 11.23 9.31 0.88
CA ILE A 54 11.80 8.23 1.70
C ILE A 54 12.80 8.78 2.75
N ARG A 55 13.59 9.83 2.45
CA ARG A 55 14.51 10.46 3.42
C ARG A 55 13.77 11.11 4.59
N GLY A 56 12.65 11.78 4.36
CA GLY A 56 11.82 12.34 5.43
C GLY A 56 11.21 11.25 6.33
N ALA A 57 10.77 10.14 5.75
CA ALA A 57 10.26 8.98 6.47
C ALA A 57 11.35 8.22 7.23
N PHE A 58 12.54 8.06 6.64
CA PHE A 58 13.65 7.32 7.24
C PHE A 58 14.30 8.05 8.42
N ALA A 59 14.38 9.39 8.39
CA ALA A 59 14.84 10.19 9.52
C ALA A 59 13.90 10.13 10.73
N LYS A 60 12.58 9.96 10.50
CA LYS A 60 11.59 9.68 11.56
C LYS A 60 11.61 8.23 12.04
N PHE A 61 12.02 7.28 11.18
CA PHE A 61 12.06 5.86 11.49
C PHE A 61 13.20 5.48 12.45
N LEU A 62 14.35 6.15 12.37
CA LEU A 62 15.50 5.90 13.26
C LEU A 62 15.32 6.40 14.70
N GLY A 63 14.22 7.08 15.03
CA GLY A 63 13.98 7.68 16.34
C GLY A 63 12.65 7.37 17.01
N ARG A 64 11.82 6.47 16.43
CA ARG A 64 10.56 6.09 17.07
C ARG A 64 10.50 4.60 17.35
N ASP A 65 10.67 4.26 18.61
CA ASP A 65 10.14 3.06 19.23
C ASP A 65 8.70 2.81 18.79
N ASP A 66 8.35 1.56 18.53
CA ASP A 66 7.01 1.08 18.13
C ASP A 66 5.99 1.31 19.28
N GLN A 67 5.75 2.58 19.62
CA GLN A 67 4.68 2.97 20.53
C GLN A 67 3.36 2.93 19.75
N ARG A 68 2.86 1.73 19.50
CA ARG A 68 1.44 1.53 19.17
C ARG A 68 0.64 2.04 20.36
N ASP A 69 -0.08 3.14 20.17
CA ASP A 69 -1.18 3.46 21.06
C ASP A 69 -2.20 2.31 20.94
N PRO A 70 -2.38 1.47 21.98
CA PRO A 70 -3.27 0.29 21.91
C PRO A 70 -4.73 0.66 21.60
N GLY A 71 -5.08 1.95 21.67
CA GLY A 71 -6.40 2.50 21.40
C GLY A 71 -6.56 3.17 20.02
N ALA A 72 -5.48 3.40 19.28
CA ALA A 72 -5.55 4.09 18.01
C ALA A 72 -6.24 3.23 16.93
N VAL A 73 -7.29 3.80 16.32
CA VAL A 73 -7.99 3.18 15.21
C VAL A 73 -7.12 3.30 13.95
N PRO A 74 -6.72 2.17 13.31
CA PRO A 74 -5.86 2.23 12.13
C PRO A 74 -6.60 2.82 10.93
N THR A 75 -5.86 3.42 10.00
CA THR A 75 -6.39 3.71 8.67
C THR A 75 -6.52 2.41 7.88
N ILE A 76 -7.69 2.17 7.30
CA ILE A 76 -7.97 1.00 6.46
C ILE A 76 -7.86 1.40 5.01
N ILE A 77 -6.93 0.79 4.28
CA ILE A 77 -6.74 1.01 2.84
C ILE A 77 -7.28 -0.22 2.11
N VAL A 78 -8.39 -0.05 1.41
CA VAL A 78 -9.07 -1.15 0.70
C VAL A 78 -8.87 -0.99 -0.80
N GLY A 79 -8.29 -2.01 -1.43
CA GLY A 79 -8.32 -2.13 -2.88
C GLY A 79 -9.55 -2.90 -3.33
N LEU A 80 -10.24 -2.41 -4.36
CA LEU A 80 -11.35 -3.12 -4.98
C LEU A 80 -10.87 -4.02 -6.11
N GLY A 81 -11.61 -5.11 -6.32
CA GLY A 81 -11.36 -6.12 -7.33
C GLY A 81 -12.20 -7.37 -7.11
N ASN A 82 -12.17 -8.27 -8.07
CA ASN A 82 -12.82 -9.58 -8.00
C ASN A 82 -11.82 -10.67 -7.61
N PRO A 83 -12.16 -11.59 -6.70
CA PRO A 83 -11.31 -12.69 -6.32
C PRO A 83 -11.25 -13.79 -7.40
N GLY A 84 -10.13 -14.51 -7.45
CA GLY A 84 -9.93 -15.68 -8.30
C GLY A 84 -9.12 -15.41 -9.57
N ALA A 85 -8.39 -16.44 -10.02
CA ALA A 85 -7.41 -16.39 -11.11
C ALA A 85 -7.98 -15.82 -12.44
N LYS A 86 -9.27 -16.01 -12.67
CA LYS A 86 -9.96 -15.47 -13.86
C LYS A 86 -9.86 -13.93 -13.93
N TYR A 87 -9.86 -13.26 -12.78
CA TYR A 87 -9.92 -11.79 -12.69
C TYR A 87 -8.58 -11.12 -12.36
N GLU A 88 -7.56 -11.89 -11.95
CA GLU A 88 -6.27 -11.34 -11.47
C GLU A 88 -5.62 -10.35 -12.44
N GLY A 89 -5.74 -10.60 -13.76
CA GLY A 89 -5.16 -9.74 -14.78
C GLY A 89 -6.11 -8.69 -15.36
N THR A 90 -7.32 -8.52 -14.83
CA THR A 90 -8.32 -7.60 -15.40
C THR A 90 -8.17 -6.19 -14.85
N ARG A 91 -8.60 -5.18 -15.64
CA ARG A 91 -8.55 -3.75 -15.25
C ARG A 91 -9.29 -3.48 -13.93
N HIS A 92 -10.37 -4.22 -13.67
CA HIS A 92 -11.16 -4.09 -12.43
C HIS A 92 -10.41 -4.47 -11.15
N ASN A 93 -9.26 -5.15 -11.29
CA ASN A 93 -8.40 -5.52 -10.16
C ASN A 93 -7.26 -4.52 -9.89
N VAL A 94 -7.28 -3.33 -10.50
CA VAL A 94 -6.24 -2.30 -10.26
C VAL A 94 -6.13 -1.92 -8.78
N GLY A 95 -7.25 -1.93 -8.04
CA GLY A 95 -7.25 -1.72 -6.59
C GLY A 95 -6.47 -2.82 -5.87
N PHE A 96 -6.64 -4.09 -6.23
CA PHE A 96 -5.87 -5.21 -5.68
C PHE A 96 -4.38 -5.08 -6.00
N TRP A 97 -4.03 -4.72 -7.24
CA TRP A 97 -2.63 -4.52 -7.63
C TRP A 97 -1.96 -3.40 -6.82
N CYS A 98 -2.70 -2.33 -6.53
CA CYS A 98 -2.20 -1.25 -5.68
C CYS A 98 -1.93 -1.73 -4.25
N ILE A 99 -2.84 -2.51 -3.65
CA ILE A 99 -2.64 -3.07 -2.30
C ILE A 99 -1.43 -4.00 -2.26
N ASP A 100 -1.27 -4.88 -3.26
CA ASP A 100 -0.12 -5.79 -3.34
C ASP A 100 1.19 -5.01 -3.47
N ARG A 101 1.22 -3.96 -4.31
CA ARG A 101 2.38 -3.08 -4.48
C ARG A 101 2.74 -2.31 -3.20
N ILE A 102 1.75 -1.86 -2.41
CA ILE A 102 1.99 -1.26 -1.09
C ILE A 102 2.63 -2.30 -0.16
N ALA A 103 2.07 -3.52 -0.11
CA ALA A 103 2.57 -4.59 0.75
C ALA A 103 4.02 -4.98 0.42
N GLU A 104 4.39 -5.01 -0.85
CA GLU A 104 5.76 -5.24 -1.33
C GLU A 104 6.71 -4.08 -0.97
N SER A 105 6.24 -2.84 -1.06
CA SER A 105 7.03 -1.63 -0.80
C SER A 105 7.30 -1.40 0.69
N TYR A 106 6.43 -1.93 1.55
CA TYR A 106 6.51 -1.80 3.02
C TYR A 106 6.43 -3.19 3.66
N PRO A 107 7.47 -4.02 3.57
CA PRO A 107 7.46 -5.39 4.08
C PRO A 107 7.43 -5.45 5.61
N GLY A 108 7.02 -6.60 6.16
CA GLY A 108 7.01 -6.87 7.59
C GLY A 108 5.63 -6.87 8.24
N GLY A 109 4.57 -6.75 7.42
CA GLY A 109 3.20 -6.79 7.89
C GLY A 109 2.72 -8.19 8.31
N SER A 110 1.76 -8.23 9.22
CA SER A 110 1.06 -9.45 9.63
C SER A 110 -0.17 -9.68 8.76
N THR A 111 -0.12 -10.71 7.92
CA THR A 111 -1.22 -11.06 7.00
C THR A 111 -2.18 -12.04 7.65
N ARG A 112 -3.49 -11.79 7.49
CA ARG A 112 -4.56 -12.67 7.94
C ARG A 112 -5.64 -12.84 6.88
N SER A 113 -6.12 -14.06 6.74
CA SER A 113 -7.27 -14.39 5.88
C SER A 113 -8.52 -14.56 6.71
N HIS A 114 -9.54 -13.76 6.43
CA HIS A 114 -10.87 -13.88 7.00
C HIS A 114 -11.87 -14.32 5.92
N ARG A 115 -13.06 -14.71 6.35
CA ARG A 115 -14.11 -15.19 5.41
C ARG A 115 -14.43 -14.19 4.30
N LEU A 116 -14.46 -12.89 4.61
CA LEU A 116 -14.88 -11.83 3.67
C LEU A 116 -13.72 -10.96 3.17
N VAL A 117 -12.53 -11.06 3.76
CA VAL A 117 -11.44 -10.13 3.45
C VAL A 117 -10.08 -10.73 3.80
N HIS A 118 -9.08 -10.49 2.95
CA HIS A 118 -7.67 -10.62 3.30
C HIS A 118 -7.17 -9.30 3.86
N THR A 119 -6.45 -9.35 4.99
CA THR A 119 -5.88 -8.15 5.61
C THR A 119 -4.39 -8.31 5.86
N SER A 120 -3.64 -7.22 5.78
CA SER A 120 -2.27 -7.12 6.23
C SER A 120 -2.11 -5.86 7.07
N GLU A 121 -1.74 -6.01 8.35
CA GLU A 121 -1.45 -4.90 9.24
C GLU A 121 0.00 -4.48 9.05
N GLN A 122 0.26 -3.24 8.64
CA GLN A 122 1.58 -2.77 8.23
C GLN A 122 1.87 -1.38 8.77
N ASN A 123 3.16 -1.02 8.78
CA ASN A 123 3.62 0.34 8.96
C ASN A 123 3.95 0.93 7.59
N VAL A 124 3.16 1.89 7.13
CA VAL A 124 3.38 2.62 5.86
C VAL A 124 3.84 4.03 6.19
N ALA A 125 5.10 4.32 5.91
CA ALA A 125 5.73 5.63 6.15
C ALA A 125 5.53 6.16 7.60
N GLY A 126 5.57 5.28 8.60
CA GLY A 126 5.38 5.62 10.02
C GLY A 126 3.93 5.57 10.50
N HIS A 127 2.97 5.25 9.65
CA HIS A 127 1.55 5.14 9.99
C HIS A 127 1.11 3.69 10.06
N CYS A 128 0.38 3.34 11.14
CA CYS A 128 -0.22 2.03 11.29
C CYS A 128 -1.45 1.92 10.37
N VAL A 129 -1.40 1.02 9.39
CA VAL A 129 -2.47 0.81 8.41
C VAL A 129 -2.90 -0.64 8.34
N VAL A 130 -4.14 -0.87 7.93
CA VAL A 130 -4.66 -2.17 7.54
C VAL A 130 -4.87 -2.15 6.03
N LEU A 131 -4.04 -2.87 5.29
CA LEU A 131 -4.25 -3.14 3.88
C LEU A 131 -5.30 -4.23 3.74
N ALA A 132 -6.28 -4.06 2.86
CA ALA A 132 -7.38 -5.00 2.74
C ALA A 132 -7.76 -5.28 1.28
N LYS A 133 -7.98 -6.57 0.96
CA LYS A 133 -8.56 -7.03 -0.30
C LYS A 133 -9.83 -7.84 0.01
N PRO A 134 -11.04 -7.37 -0.42
CA PRO A 134 -12.27 -8.16 -0.29
C PRO A 134 -12.15 -9.54 -0.96
N ARG A 135 -12.75 -10.54 -0.34
CA ARG A 135 -12.91 -11.90 -0.91
C ARG A 135 -14.28 -12.10 -1.53
N THR A 136 -15.11 -11.07 -1.51
CA THR A 136 -16.40 -11.01 -2.21
C THR A 136 -16.19 -10.52 -3.64
N TYR A 137 -17.16 -10.73 -4.51
CA TYR A 137 -17.19 -9.99 -5.77
C TYR A 137 -17.31 -8.48 -5.48
N VAL A 138 -16.85 -7.66 -6.45
CA VAL A 138 -16.76 -6.22 -6.28
C VAL A 138 -18.09 -5.57 -5.88
N ASN A 139 -19.20 -6.03 -6.44
CA ASN A 139 -20.55 -5.54 -6.13
C ASN A 139 -21.05 -5.89 -4.71
N GLU A 140 -20.32 -6.74 -3.98
CA GLU A 140 -20.58 -7.10 -2.57
C GLU A 140 -19.49 -6.58 -1.61
N SER A 141 -18.62 -5.67 -2.06
CA SER A 141 -17.47 -5.16 -1.26
C SER A 141 -17.92 -4.52 0.05
N GLY A 142 -19.12 -3.96 0.12
CA GLY A 142 -19.70 -3.40 1.35
C GLY A 142 -19.73 -4.39 2.52
N ARG A 143 -19.92 -5.69 2.27
CA ARG A 143 -19.90 -6.74 3.31
C ARG A 143 -18.51 -6.87 3.95
N ALA A 144 -17.45 -6.75 3.13
CA ALA A 144 -16.08 -6.77 3.61
C ALA A 144 -15.79 -5.51 4.45
N ILE A 145 -16.28 -4.33 4.02
CA ILE A 145 -16.13 -3.08 4.76
C ILE A 145 -16.82 -3.16 6.12
N THR A 146 -18.06 -3.65 6.20
CA THR A 146 -18.77 -3.83 7.47
C THR A 146 -17.96 -4.74 8.43
N SER A 147 -17.40 -5.84 7.92
CA SER A 147 -16.55 -6.74 8.72
C SER A 147 -15.29 -6.03 9.24
N LEU A 148 -14.65 -5.21 8.41
CA LEU A 148 -13.46 -4.43 8.79
C LEU A 148 -13.82 -3.36 9.83
N SER A 149 -14.90 -2.60 9.62
CA SER A 149 -15.37 -1.56 10.53
C SER A 149 -15.66 -2.12 11.92
N THR A 150 -16.33 -3.26 11.99
CA THR A 150 -16.59 -3.95 13.27
C THR A 150 -15.30 -4.39 13.94
N ARG A 151 -14.39 -5.03 13.18
CA ARG A 151 -13.15 -5.60 13.71
C ARG A 151 -12.19 -4.55 14.26
N PHE A 152 -12.00 -3.45 13.51
CA PHE A 152 -11.03 -2.41 13.84
C PHE A 152 -11.66 -1.18 14.50
N ARG A 153 -12.97 -1.21 14.79
CA ARG A 153 -13.77 -0.08 15.30
C ARG A 153 -13.63 1.17 14.41
N ALA A 154 -13.41 0.95 13.11
CA ALA A 154 -13.17 2.00 12.14
C ALA A 154 -14.47 2.60 11.62
N THR A 155 -14.45 3.89 11.35
CA THR A 155 -15.54 4.64 10.74
C THR A 155 -15.16 5.03 9.30
N ALA A 156 -16.05 5.70 8.58
CA ALA A 156 -15.80 6.25 7.25
C ALA A 156 -14.52 7.12 7.19
N LYS A 157 -14.20 7.85 8.26
CA LYS A 157 -13.02 8.74 8.35
C LYS A 157 -11.69 7.98 8.32
N ASN A 158 -11.72 6.69 8.68
CA ASN A 158 -10.55 5.83 8.68
C ASN A 158 -10.39 5.05 7.36
N LEU A 159 -11.29 5.28 6.37
CA LEU A 159 -11.36 4.48 5.15
C LEU A 159 -10.72 5.23 3.97
N ILE A 160 -9.81 4.55 3.28
CA ILE A 160 -9.29 4.91 1.95
C ILE A 160 -9.64 3.77 1.00
N VAL A 161 -10.37 4.07 -0.08
CA VAL A 161 -10.76 3.07 -1.09
C VAL A 161 -10.01 3.35 -2.39
N VAL A 162 -9.30 2.32 -2.90
CA VAL A 162 -8.57 2.35 -4.17
C VAL A 162 -9.33 1.53 -5.20
N TYR A 163 -9.64 2.11 -6.36
CA TYR A 163 -10.43 1.44 -7.39
C TYR A 163 -10.18 2.01 -8.80
N ASP A 164 -10.66 1.28 -9.79
CA ASP A 164 -10.60 1.63 -11.21
C ASP A 164 -11.59 2.74 -11.58
N GLU A 165 -11.17 3.60 -12.52
CA GLU A 165 -11.98 4.70 -13.02
C GLU A 165 -11.89 4.80 -14.54
N MET A 166 -12.99 4.49 -15.23
CA MET A 166 -13.07 4.55 -16.69
C MET A 166 -13.02 5.99 -17.24
N ALA A 167 -13.51 6.97 -16.48
CA ALA A 167 -13.54 8.36 -16.93
C ALA A 167 -12.15 9.04 -16.94
N LEU A 168 -11.10 8.35 -16.44
CA LEU A 168 -9.73 8.82 -16.44
C LEU A 168 -8.89 8.04 -17.45
N PRO A 169 -7.98 8.69 -18.19
CA PRO A 169 -6.99 8.00 -19.01
C PRO A 169 -6.21 6.96 -18.18
N SER A 170 -5.75 5.89 -18.83
CA SER A 170 -4.97 4.83 -18.18
C SER A 170 -3.78 5.41 -17.40
N GLY A 171 -3.63 5.01 -16.14
CA GLY A 171 -2.58 5.48 -15.24
C GLY A 171 -2.78 6.88 -14.62
N LYS A 172 -3.81 7.64 -15.02
CA LYS A 172 -4.11 8.92 -14.36
C LYS A 172 -4.70 8.66 -12.97
N VAL A 173 -4.16 9.33 -11.96
CA VAL A 173 -4.67 9.23 -10.57
C VAL A 173 -5.52 10.44 -10.23
N ARG A 174 -6.58 10.24 -9.45
CA ARG A 174 -7.39 11.30 -8.88
C ARG A 174 -7.85 10.94 -7.47
N ILE A 175 -7.68 11.88 -6.53
CA ILE A 175 -8.06 11.75 -5.13
C ILE A 175 -9.34 12.53 -4.90
N ARG A 176 -10.25 12.00 -4.09
CA ARG A 176 -11.44 12.68 -3.61
C ARG A 176 -11.66 12.37 -2.13
N ALA A 177 -11.96 13.40 -1.33
CA ALA A 177 -12.32 13.23 0.08
C ALA A 177 -13.76 12.69 0.24
N ARG A 178 -14.63 12.90 -0.77
CA ARG A 178 -16.03 12.47 -0.80
C ARG A 178 -16.56 12.35 -2.23
N GLY A 179 -17.75 11.76 -2.44
CA GLY A 179 -18.44 11.72 -3.74
C GLY A 179 -19.38 10.51 -3.88
N GLY A 180 -20.19 10.49 -4.93
CA GLY A 180 -21.07 9.38 -5.33
C GLY A 180 -20.32 8.13 -5.81
N ASP A 181 -21.04 7.12 -6.25
CA ASP A 181 -20.47 5.87 -6.75
C ASP A 181 -19.91 5.96 -8.18
N GLY A 182 -20.33 6.98 -8.96
CA GLY A 182 -19.89 7.15 -10.35
C GLY A 182 -20.25 5.99 -11.28
N GLY A 183 -21.26 5.19 -10.93
CA GLY A 183 -21.63 3.97 -11.64
C GLY A 183 -20.80 2.75 -11.28
N HIS A 184 -19.79 2.88 -10.41
CA HIS A 184 -18.95 1.76 -9.98
C HIS A 184 -19.66 0.91 -8.92
N ASN A 185 -20.01 -0.34 -9.26
CA ASN A 185 -20.82 -1.23 -8.41
C ASN A 185 -20.19 -1.50 -7.02
N GLY A 186 -18.86 -1.58 -6.94
CA GLY A 186 -18.18 -1.73 -5.66
C GLY A 186 -18.32 -0.50 -4.78
N MET A 187 -18.24 0.70 -5.34
CA MET A 187 -18.45 1.95 -4.61
C MET A 187 -19.89 2.09 -4.15
N LYS A 188 -20.86 1.73 -5.00
CA LYS A 188 -22.28 1.68 -4.63
C LYS A 188 -22.51 0.76 -3.42
N SER A 189 -21.91 -0.43 -3.45
CA SER A 189 -21.99 -1.39 -2.35
C SER A 189 -21.38 -0.85 -1.05
N ILE A 190 -20.21 -0.19 -1.14
CA ILE A 190 -19.54 0.40 0.03
C ILE A 190 -20.36 1.56 0.61
N ILE A 191 -20.83 2.49 -0.22
CA ILE A 191 -21.65 3.62 0.22
C ILE A 191 -22.91 3.12 0.94
N GLY A 192 -23.60 2.10 0.39
CA GLY A 192 -24.74 1.49 1.02
C GLY A 192 -24.43 0.84 2.38
N ALA A 193 -23.27 0.23 2.53
CA ALA A 193 -22.86 -0.44 3.78
C ALA A 193 -22.38 0.54 4.87
N VAL A 194 -21.68 1.60 4.46
CA VAL A 194 -21.12 2.62 5.38
C VAL A 194 -22.16 3.70 5.74
N GLY A 195 -23.16 3.90 4.88
CA GLY A 195 -24.23 4.88 5.08
C GLY A 195 -23.82 6.33 4.82
N THR A 196 -22.63 6.56 4.26
CA THR A 196 -22.14 7.90 3.95
C THR A 196 -21.22 7.89 2.72
N GLN A 197 -21.06 9.05 2.11
CA GLN A 197 -20.11 9.29 1.01
C GLN A 197 -18.81 9.97 1.48
N GLU A 198 -18.67 10.27 2.77
CA GLU A 198 -17.55 11.01 3.37
C GLU A 198 -16.40 10.08 3.75
N PHE A 199 -15.67 9.56 2.75
CA PHE A 199 -14.44 8.79 2.88
C PHE A 199 -13.53 9.01 1.69
N VAL A 200 -12.23 8.79 1.89
CA VAL A 200 -11.18 9.06 0.89
C VAL A 200 -11.21 8.02 -0.22
N ARG A 201 -11.04 8.49 -1.44
CA ARG A 201 -11.00 7.67 -2.67
C ARG A 201 -9.77 7.98 -3.47
N ILE A 202 -9.08 6.92 -3.88
CA ILE A 202 -7.99 6.96 -4.83
C ILE A 202 -8.48 6.28 -6.11
N ARG A 203 -8.68 7.07 -7.15
CA ARG A 203 -9.20 6.63 -8.44
C ARG A 203 -8.02 6.45 -9.39
N ILE A 204 -7.86 5.24 -9.92
CA ILE A 204 -6.81 4.94 -10.91
C ILE A 204 -7.46 4.74 -12.26
N GLY A 205 -7.07 5.55 -13.23
CA GLY A 205 -7.60 5.52 -14.58
C GLY A 205 -7.28 4.21 -15.28
N ILE A 206 -8.27 3.65 -15.95
CA ILE A 206 -8.17 2.47 -16.81
C ILE A 206 -8.58 2.75 -18.25
N GLY A 207 -8.91 4.03 -18.57
CA GLY A 207 -9.43 4.44 -19.88
C GLY A 207 -10.88 3.98 -20.10
N ARG A 208 -11.48 4.53 -21.15
CA ARG A 208 -12.80 4.12 -21.63
C ARG A 208 -12.66 3.04 -22.71
N PRO A 209 -13.67 2.17 -22.86
CA PRO A 209 -13.69 1.23 -23.97
C PRO A 209 -13.70 1.98 -25.31
N GLU A 210 -13.05 1.39 -26.29
CA GLU A 210 -13.09 1.87 -27.68
C GLU A 210 -14.16 1.14 -28.48
N GLY A 211 -14.78 1.84 -29.40
CA GLY A 211 -15.78 1.26 -30.30
C GLY A 211 -17.08 0.83 -29.60
N GLN A 212 -17.53 -0.41 -29.82
CA GLN A 212 -18.80 -0.95 -29.30
C GLN A 212 -18.61 -1.85 -28.06
N VAL A 213 -17.42 -1.86 -27.45
CA VAL A 213 -17.16 -2.67 -26.25
C VAL A 213 -17.94 -2.09 -25.07
N GLY A 214 -18.69 -2.93 -24.39
CA GLY A 214 -19.47 -2.53 -23.20
C GLY A 214 -18.58 -2.28 -21.97
N ASP A 215 -19.02 -1.40 -21.08
CA ASP A 215 -18.29 -1.03 -19.84
C ASP A 215 -17.90 -2.26 -19.01
N ILE A 216 -18.81 -3.23 -18.86
CA ILE A 216 -18.58 -4.47 -18.09
C ILE A 216 -17.47 -5.31 -18.75
N GLU A 217 -17.50 -5.45 -20.05
CA GLU A 217 -16.51 -6.22 -20.79
C GLU A 217 -15.13 -5.54 -20.70
N HIS A 218 -15.08 -4.20 -20.80
CA HIS A 218 -13.85 -3.43 -20.67
C HIS A 218 -13.19 -3.62 -19.31
N VAL A 219 -13.92 -3.43 -18.20
CA VAL A 219 -13.35 -3.57 -16.85
C VAL A 219 -12.92 -5.01 -16.55
N LEU A 220 -13.59 -6.01 -17.12
CA LEU A 220 -13.28 -7.44 -16.95
C LEU A 220 -12.26 -7.96 -17.98
N SER A 221 -11.79 -7.13 -18.91
CA SER A 221 -10.73 -7.50 -19.86
C SER A 221 -9.34 -7.13 -19.31
N ARG A 222 -8.32 -7.74 -19.90
CA ARG A 222 -6.91 -7.43 -19.61
C ARG A 222 -6.49 -6.16 -20.34
N PRO A 223 -5.72 -5.27 -19.72
CA PRO A 223 -5.11 -4.14 -20.43
C PRO A 223 -4.08 -4.63 -21.44
N SER A 224 -3.85 -3.86 -22.51
CA SER A 224 -2.69 -4.03 -23.38
C SER A 224 -1.40 -3.81 -22.57
N GLU A 225 -0.24 -4.17 -23.13
CA GLU A 225 1.05 -3.96 -22.46
C GLU A 225 1.35 -2.46 -22.23
N GLU A 226 0.93 -1.60 -23.13
CA GLU A 226 1.10 -0.16 -23.01
C GLU A 226 0.20 0.41 -21.90
N GLU A 227 -1.08 0.07 -21.92
CA GLU A 227 -2.02 0.44 -20.85
C GLU A 227 -1.57 -0.10 -19.49
N ARG A 228 -1.08 -1.34 -19.45
CA ARG A 228 -0.58 -1.95 -18.22
C ARG A 228 0.60 -1.19 -17.64
N ARG A 229 1.55 -0.77 -18.49
CA ARG A 229 2.68 0.08 -18.05
C ARG A 229 2.20 1.42 -17.51
N ALA A 230 1.27 2.09 -18.20
CA ALA A 230 0.69 3.34 -17.73
C ALA A 230 -0.05 3.16 -16.38
N ILE A 231 -0.81 2.07 -16.24
CA ILE A 231 -1.52 1.73 -14.98
C ILE A 231 -0.52 1.45 -13.85
N ASP A 232 0.58 0.73 -14.10
CA ASP A 232 1.62 0.46 -13.10
C ASP A 232 2.30 1.76 -12.61
N GLU A 233 2.58 2.71 -13.51
CA GLU A 233 3.04 4.06 -13.13
C GLU A 233 1.97 4.82 -12.33
N GLY A 234 0.70 4.66 -12.69
CA GLY A 234 -0.43 5.20 -11.96
C GLY A 234 -0.54 4.63 -10.54
N ILE A 235 -0.31 3.33 -10.37
CA ILE A 235 -0.27 2.67 -9.06
C ILE A 235 0.85 3.26 -8.20
N ASP A 236 2.05 3.42 -8.74
CA ASP A 236 3.16 4.05 -8.01
C ASP A 236 2.80 5.48 -7.56
N ARG A 237 2.16 6.28 -8.42
CA ARG A 237 1.65 7.61 -8.07
C ARG A 237 0.53 7.56 -7.02
N ALA A 238 -0.34 6.57 -7.07
CA ALA A 238 -1.39 6.37 -6.07
C ALA A 238 -0.81 6.03 -4.69
N ILE A 239 0.26 5.25 -4.63
CA ILE A 239 1.00 4.96 -3.39
C ILE A 239 1.61 6.23 -2.80
N ASP A 240 2.30 7.04 -3.62
CA ASP A 240 2.86 8.33 -3.18
C ASP A 240 1.74 9.25 -2.64
N ALA A 241 0.58 9.28 -3.31
CA ALA A 241 -0.59 10.05 -2.90
C ALA A 241 -1.18 9.55 -1.56
N ILE A 242 -1.24 8.24 -1.36
CA ILE A 242 -1.68 7.62 -0.09
C ILE A 242 -0.72 8.00 1.03
N VAL A 243 0.59 7.89 0.82
CA VAL A 243 1.62 8.27 1.81
C VAL A 243 1.50 9.75 2.17
N MET A 244 1.31 10.64 1.19
CA MET A 244 1.08 12.06 1.45
C MET A 244 -0.22 12.30 2.21
N ALA A 245 -1.31 11.61 1.86
CA ALA A 245 -2.59 11.74 2.55
C ALA A 245 -2.49 11.30 4.02
N LEU A 246 -1.70 10.26 4.33
CA LEU A 246 -1.45 9.80 5.69
C LEU A 246 -0.58 10.79 6.49
N SER A 247 0.43 11.40 5.86
CA SER A 247 1.44 12.22 6.54
C SER A 247 1.09 13.70 6.61
N GLU A 248 0.48 14.26 5.54
CA GLU A 248 0.23 15.69 5.36
C GLU A 248 -1.26 16.03 5.21
N GLY A 249 -2.11 14.99 5.16
CA GLY A 249 -3.55 15.13 5.01
C GLY A 249 -4.05 15.07 3.57
N VAL A 250 -5.35 14.75 3.45
CA VAL A 250 -6.01 14.47 2.17
C VAL A 250 -6.04 15.69 1.24
N GLU A 251 -6.26 16.87 1.78
CA GLU A 251 -6.30 18.12 0.99
C GLU A 251 -4.96 18.40 0.30
N ARG A 252 -3.85 18.20 1.02
CA ARG A 252 -2.52 18.35 0.47
C ARG A 252 -2.26 17.35 -0.65
N ALA A 253 -2.63 16.08 -0.44
CA ALA A 253 -2.52 15.04 -1.46
C ALA A 253 -3.37 15.38 -2.71
N MET A 254 -4.60 15.90 -2.52
CA MET A 254 -5.46 16.34 -3.62
C MET A 254 -4.82 17.47 -4.44
N ASN A 255 -4.19 18.45 -3.79
CA ASN A 255 -3.55 19.58 -4.46
C ASN A 255 -2.33 19.18 -5.30
N VAL A 256 -1.64 18.08 -4.92
CA VAL A 256 -0.42 17.63 -5.62
C VAL A 256 -0.72 16.63 -6.72
N TYR A 257 -1.70 15.73 -6.54
CA TYR A 257 -1.91 14.57 -7.42
C TYR A 257 -3.14 14.66 -8.34
N ASN A 258 -4.03 15.64 -8.17
CA ASN A 258 -5.20 15.83 -9.06
C ASN A 258 -4.84 16.64 -10.38
#